data_f35e976523a3fbcef64965a22a4c0f8b
#
_entry.id   f35e976523a3fbcef64965a22a4c0f8b
#
_cell.length_a   1.000
_cell.length_b   1.000
_cell.length_c   1.000
_cell.angle_alpha   90.00
_cell.angle_beta   90.00
_cell.angle_gamma   90.00
#
_symmetry.space_group_name_H-M   'P 1'
#
loop_
_entity.id
_entity.type
_entity.pdbx_description
1 polymer ?
#
loop_
_entity_poly.entity_id
_entity_poly.type
_entity_poly.pdbx_seq_one_letter_code
_entity_poly.pdbx_strand_id
1 'polypeptide(L)'
;MLLPIRTNVRPRRTPYMNYAFIAVNVLIFLITYWPHRDPYTGYDEVLRPWVEQFMLTPVRPNLWQFVSYAFLHGGFWHIIGNMFFLYLFGNNVNDKIGHIGYLCFYLAGAVFSGVGHTIFNSASTAPTLGASGAIAAVTGAYLVLFPQTLITVLYWFYIIGTTEVPALYFIAFKMILIDNLIVRYTPRVAYDAHLAGYAFGIASILGLLASGLISVSNFDLWAMVKRWNRRRLYSDVVSSGYDPFAGEVRTKRITVREIQNTAQQQDEDKIKELRNEISVRIAQRNLASAAELYLELMRVDSEQILPRQHLLDIANQLASDSRSAEAAGAYERFLTHYSNYEYAEQVELMLGILYSRYLNRPELAVKHLQAAAEKLSDPSQLKMCRDELARLQK
;
A
#
# COMPACT_ATOMS: atom_id res chain seq x y z
N MET A 1 0.43 19.48 -23.98
CA MET A 1 1.39 19.55 -22.86
C MET A 1 0.77 18.90 -21.64
N LEU A 2 1.52 18.06 -20.90
CA LEU A 2 1.07 17.44 -19.65
C LEU A 2 2.01 17.92 -18.54
N LEU A 3 1.52 18.71 -17.59
CA LEU A 3 2.31 19.29 -16.51
C LEU A 3 1.74 18.83 -15.16
N PRO A 4 2.48 18.10 -14.33
CA PRO A 4 2.04 17.76 -12.97
C PRO A 4 2.12 19.03 -12.13
N ILE A 5 1.03 19.44 -11.48
CA ILE A 5 1.00 20.71 -10.72
C ILE A 5 0.97 20.53 -9.21
N ARG A 6 0.46 19.41 -8.73
CA ARG A 6 0.44 19.11 -7.28
C ARG A 6 0.22 17.62 -7.04
N THR A 7 0.52 17.19 -5.81
CA THR A 7 0.16 15.87 -5.28
C THR A 7 -0.92 16.04 -4.20
N ASN A 8 -1.77 15.03 -4.02
CA ASN A 8 -2.82 15.05 -2.99
C ASN A 8 -2.28 14.76 -1.57
N VAL A 9 -1.01 14.38 -1.44
CA VAL A 9 -0.35 14.16 -0.16
C VAL A 9 0.45 15.40 0.22
N ARG A 10 0.21 15.88 1.44
CA ARG A 10 0.98 16.98 2.03
C ARG A 10 1.98 16.42 3.05
N PRO A 11 3.21 16.96 3.12
CA PRO A 11 4.16 16.60 4.16
C PRO A 11 3.60 16.95 5.54
N ARG A 12 3.84 16.10 6.52
CA ARG A 12 3.42 16.32 7.92
C ARG A 12 4.36 17.26 8.65
N ARG A 13 5.64 17.25 8.24
CA ARG A 13 6.70 18.12 8.79
C ARG A 13 7.22 19.03 7.70
N THR A 14 7.65 20.25 8.06
CA THR A 14 8.27 21.16 7.09
C THR A 14 9.52 20.53 6.50
N PRO A 15 9.63 20.37 5.17
CA PRO A 15 10.74 19.69 4.52
C PRO A 15 11.96 20.59 4.34
N TYR A 16 12.54 21.04 5.46
CA TYR A 16 13.61 22.03 5.48
C TYR A 16 14.80 21.66 4.58
N MET A 17 15.20 20.39 4.55
CA MET A 17 16.34 19.97 3.74
C MET A 17 16.05 20.08 2.25
N ASN A 18 14.81 19.78 1.82
CA ASN A 18 14.43 19.96 0.42
C ASN A 18 14.43 21.44 0.02
N TYR A 19 13.91 22.31 0.90
CA TYR A 19 13.98 23.76 0.66
C TYR A 19 15.41 24.29 0.66
N ALA A 20 16.30 23.74 1.50
CA ALA A 20 17.72 24.07 1.48
C ALA A 20 18.37 23.70 0.15
N PHE A 21 18.09 22.50 -0.40
CA PHE A 21 18.59 22.13 -1.72
C PHE A 21 18.08 23.03 -2.83
N ILE A 22 16.79 23.39 -2.81
CA ILE A 22 16.24 24.34 -3.77
C ILE A 22 16.97 25.70 -3.67
N ALA A 23 17.12 26.21 -2.45
CA ALA A 23 17.80 27.50 -2.22
C ALA A 23 19.27 27.47 -2.67
N VAL A 24 20.01 26.40 -2.34
CA VAL A 24 21.42 26.23 -2.74
C VAL A 24 21.54 26.15 -4.27
N ASN A 25 20.69 25.39 -4.95
CA ASN A 25 20.70 25.32 -6.41
C ASN A 25 20.43 26.68 -7.05
N VAL A 26 19.43 27.42 -6.54
CA VAL A 26 19.11 28.77 -7.02
C VAL A 26 20.28 29.72 -6.78
N LEU A 27 20.90 29.69 -5.60
CA LEU A 27 22.04 30.53 -5.26
C LEU A 27 23.24 30.23 -6.19
N ILE A 28 23.57 28.96 -6.38
CA ILE A 28 24.67 28.56 -7.28
C ILE A 28 24.36 29.00 -8.71
N PHE A 29 23.11 28.84 -9.16
CA PHE A 29 22.73 29.31 -10.50
C PHE A 29 22.93 30.81 -10.67
N LEU A 30 22.52 31.64 -9.70
CA LEU A 30 22.70 33.09 -9.76
C LEU A 30 24.19 33.50 -9.81
N ILE A 31 25.07 32.71 -9.21
CA ILE A 31 26.52 32.96 -9.22
C ILE A 31 27.16 32.48 -10.54
N THR A 32 26.69 31.35 -11.08
CA THR A 32 27.34 30.69 -12.22
C THR A 32 26.75 31.10 -13.56
N TYR A 33 25.52 31.59 -13.60
CA TYR A 33 24.82 32.00 -14.82
C TYR A 33 25.32 33.35 -15.31
N TRP A 34 25.88 33.35 -16.53
CA TRP A 34 26.45 34.56 -17.14
C TRP A 34 26.33 34.45 -18.65
N PRO A 35 25.14 34.76 -19.23
CA PRO A 35 24.96 34.65 -20.66
C PRO A 35 25.86 35.64 -21.40
N HIS A 36 26.74 35.08 -22.23
CA HIS A 36 27.66 35.87 -23.07
C HIS A 36 27.88 35.12 -24.39
N ARG A 37 28.33 35.88 -25.38
CA ARG A 37 28.71 35.29 -26.67
C ARG A 37 30.22 35.09 -26.67
N ASP A 38 30.65 33.86 -26.91
CA ASP A 38 32.06 33.58 -27.07
C ASP A 38 32.61 34.31 -28.31
N PRO A 39 33.56 35.19 -28.16
CA PRO A 39 34.14 35.94 -29.28
C PRO A 39 34.89 35.09 -30.29
N TYR A 40 35.33 33.87 -29.91
CA TYR A 40 36.13 32.98 -30.76
C TYR A 40 35.25 31.97 -31.50
N THR A 41 34.29 31.40 -30.81
CA THR A 41 33.41 30.37 -31.42
C THR A 41 32.09 30.96 -31.96
N GLY A 42 31.74 32.16 -31.56
CA GLY A 42 30.50 32.84 -31.94
C GLY A 42 29.23 32.22 -31.35
N TYR A 43 29.33 31.17 -30.53
CA TYR A 43 28.21 30.55 -29.85
C TYR A 43 27.84 31.28 -28.54
N ASP A 44 26.56 31.21 -28.20
CA ASP A 44 26.09 31.76 -26.93
C ASP A 44 26.41 30.79 -25.78
N GLU A 45 27.25 31.23 -24.87
CA GLU A 45 27.55 30.56 -23.63
C GLU A 45 26.73 31.13 -22.48
N VAL A 46 26.28 30.28 -21.57
CA VAL A 46 25.37 30.68 -20.49
C VAL A 46 25.99 30.52 -19.11
N LEU A 47 27.21 29.98 -19.02
CA LEU A 47 27.92 29.75 -17.78
C LEU A 47 29.30 30.44 -17.81
N ARG A 48 29.77 30.83 -16.63
CA ARG A 48 31.12 31.39 -16.48
C ARG A 48 32.17 30.30 -16.80
N PRO A 49 33.30 30.63 -17.47
CA PRO A 49 34.30 29.64 -17.89
C PRO A 49 34.87 28.79 -16.75
N TRP A 50 35.04 29.33 -15.55
CA TRP A 50 35.56 28.59 -14.41
C TRP A 50 34.61 27.51 -13.89
N VAL A 51 33.34 27.49 -14.31
CA VAL A 51 32.35 26.51 -13.89
C VAL A 51 32.60 25.15 -14.51
N GLU A 52 33.28 25.08 -15.67
CA GLU A 52 33.55 23.82 -16.39
C GLU A 52 34.26 22.78 -15.51
N GLN A 53 35.21 23.22 -14.65
CA GLN A 53 35.92 22.32 -13.74
C GLN A 53 35.02 21.60 -12.73
N PHE A 54 33.80 22.09 -12.49
CA PHE A 54 32.81 21.51 -11.58
C PHE A 54 31.76 20.66 -12.31
N MET A 55 31.74 20.67 -13.65
CA MET A 55 30.90 19.80 -14.46
C MET A 55 31.48 18.39 -14.50
N LEU A 56 30.66 17.38 -14.62
CA LEU A 56 31.08 15.99 -14.72
C LEU A 56 31.49 15.65 -16.15
N THR A 57 32.81 15.41 -16.35
CA THR A 57 33.33 15.02 -17.67
C THR A 57 33.61 13.51 -17.66
N PRO A 58 32.86 12.68 -18.38
CA PRO A 58 32.91 11.22 -18.27
C PRO A 58 34.27 10.60 -18.58
N VAL A 59 35.03 11.12 -19.54
CA VAL A 59 36.32 10.56 -19.96
C VAL A 59 37.40 10.70 -18.90
N ARG A 60 37.34 11.71 -18.04
CA ARG A 60 38.29 11.97 -16.96
C ARG A 60 37.61 12.63 -15.77
N PRO A 61 36.75 11.90 -15.04
CA PRO A 61 35.99 12.50 -13.96
C PRO A 61 36.86 12.70 -12.72
N ASN A 62 36.76 13.87 -12.10
CA ASN A 62 37.31 14.11 -10.76
C ASN A 62 36.25 13.72 -9.71
N LEU A 63 36.67 13.26 -8.54
CA LEU A 63 35.78 12.78 -7.50
C LEU A 63 34.73 13.83 -7.05
N TRP A 64 35.13 15.09 -6.93
CA TRP A 64 34.21 16.16 -6.53
C TRP A 64 33.13 16.45 -7.60
N GLN A 65 33.40 16.15 -8.87
CA GLN A 65 32.47 16.38 -9.97
C GLN A 65 31.21 15.53 -9.82
N PHE A 66 31.30 14.35 -9.21
CA PHE A 66 30.10 13.51 -8.94
C PHE A 66 29.08 14.13 -7.98
N VAL A 67 29.49 15.19 -7.27
CA VAL A 67 28.61 15.96 -6.40
C VAL A 67 28.33 17.33 -7.00
N SER A 68 29.38 18.06 -7.42
CA SER A 68 29.25 19.46 -7.83
C SER A 68 28.39 19.64 -9.08
N TYR A 69 28.46 18.73 -10.04
CA TYR A 69 27.68 18.80 -11.27
C TYR A 69 26.17 18.89 -11.03
N ALA A 70 25.70 18.25 -9.95
CA ALA A 70 24.28 18.17 -9.59
C ALA A 70 23.71 19.50 -9.04
N PHE A 71 24.53 20.51 -8.86
CA PHE A 71 24.13 21.86 -8.45
C PHE A 71 24.24 22.91 -9.56
N LEU A 72 24.77 22.53 -10.71
CA LEU A 72 24.95 23.41 -11.86
C LEU A 72 23.76 23.32 -12.83
N HIS A 73 23.42 24.44 -13.46
CA HIS A 73 22.31 24.49 -14.41
C HIS A 73 22.65 25.30 -15.65
N GLY A 74 22.46 24.71 -16.82
CA GLY A 74 22.78 25.28 -18.11
C GLY A 74 21.76 26.28 -18.67
N GLY A 75 20.80 26.77 -17.87
CA GLY A 75 19.84 27.76 -18.33
C GLY A 75 18.62 27.89 -17.44
N PHE A 76 17.83 28.91 -17.70
CA PHE A 76 16.69 29.32 -16.86
C PHE A 76 15.60 28.23 -16.79
N TRP A 77 15.22 27.69 -17.94
CA TRP A 77 14.21 26.64 -17.96
C TRP A 77 14.68 25.32 -17.36
N HIS A 78 16.00 25.08 -17.42
CA HIS A 78 16.61 23.91 -16.81
C HIS A 78 16.50 23.94 -15.28
N ILE A 79 16.85 25.09 -14.66
CA ILE A 79 16.71 25.21 -13.20
C ILE A 79 15.25 25.24 -12.77
N ILE A 80 14.39 25.98 -13.47
CA ILE A 80 12.95 26.04 -13.12
C ILE A 80 12.35 24.62 -13.13
N GLY A 81 12.59 23.86 -14.19
CA GLY A 81 12.09 22.48 -14.29
C GLY A 81 12.61 21.59 -13.17
N ASN A 82 13.89 21.65 -12.88
CA ASN A 82 14.49 20.86 -11.80
C ASN A 82 13.92 21.25 -10.41
N MET A 83 13.87 22.52 -10.08
CA MET A 83 13.35 22.97 -8.79
C MET A 83 11.85 22.69 -8.63
N PHE A 84 11.10 22.77 -9.72
CA PHE A 84 9.71 22.39 -9.74
C PHE A 84 9.50 20.92 -9.41
N PHE A 85 10.20 19.99 -10.06
CA PHE A 85 10.12 18.57 -9.74
C PHE A 85 10.66 18.23 -8.36
N LEU A 86 11.72 18.91 -7.93
CA LEU A 86 12.27 18.76 -6.58
C LEU A 86 11.27 19.20 -5.52
N TYR A 87 10.58 20.33 -5.73
CA TYR A 87 9.51 20.78 -4.86
C TYR A 87 8.34 19.80 -4.83
N LEU A 88 7.91 19.30 -5.99
CA LEU A 88 6.73 18.46 -6.12
C LEU A 88 6.88 17.10 -5.43
N PHE A 89 8.03 16.45 -5.59
CA PHE A 89 8.26 15.10 -5.06
C PHE A 89 9.16 15.09 -3.81
N GLY A 90 10.13 15.98 -3.75
CA GLY A 90 11.13 16.01 -2.68
C GLY A 90 10.54 16.30 -1.30
N ASN A 91 9.52 17.14 -1.22
CA ASN A 91 8.89 17.50 0.05
C ASN A 91 8.38 16.27 0.81
N ASN A 92 7.67 15.39 0.14
CA ASN A 92 7.09 14.18 0.74
C ASN A 92 8.15 13.12 1.04
N VAL A 93 9.17 12.99 0.19
CA VAL A 93 10.29 12.07 0.43
C VAL A 93 11.08 12.55 1.65
N ASN A 94 11.39 13.86 1.75
CA ASN A 94 12.07 14.45 2.90
C ASN A 94 11.29 14.24 4.21
N ASP A 95 9.96 14.41 4.19
CA ASP A 95 9.12 14.14 5.36
C ASP A 95 9.20 12.67 5.80
N LYS A 96 9.22 11.75 4.84
CA LYS A 96 9.21 10.31 5.10
C LYS A 96 10.54 9.76 5.64
N ILE A 97 11.68 10.20 5.10
CA ILE A 97 13.01 9.69 5.49
C ILE A 97 13.77 10.61 6.45
N GLY A 98 13.17 11.76 6.79
CA GLY A 98 13.78 12.77 7.67
C GLY A 98 14.84 13.64 6.97
N HIS A 99 15.27 14.69 7.66
CA HIS A 99 16.17 15.70 7.04
C HIS A 99 17.56 15.15 6.72
N ILE A 100 18.18 14.45 7.67
CA ILE A 100 19.53 13.88 7.50
C ILE A 100 19.47 12.74 6.48
N GLY A 101 18.47 11.86 6.58
CA GLY A 101 18.26 10.78 5.60
C GLY A 101 18.09 11.34 4.18
N TYR A 102 17.34 12.43 4.03
CA TYR A 102 17.12 13.08 2.73
C TYR A 102 18.38 13.74 2.20
N LEU A 103 19.19 14.38 3.06
CA LEU A 103 20.49 14.93 2.69
C LEU A 103 21.40 13.85 2.08
N CYS A 104 21.59 12.75 2.83
CA CYS A 104 22.42 11.63 2.37
C CYS A 104 21.85 11.00 1.09
N PHE A 105 20.54 10.84 1.02
CA PHE A 105 19.84 10.24 -0.11
C PHE A 105 20.01 11.06 -1.40
N TYR A 106 19.80 12.38 -1.32
CA TYR A 106 19.95 13.27 -2.47
C TYR A 106 21.38 13.28 -3.01
N LEU A 107 22.39 13.40 -2.12
CA LEU A 107 23.80 13.38 -2.50
C LEU A 107 24.21 12.02 -3.07
N ALA A 108 23.79 10.92 -2.45
CA ALA A 108 24.04 9.58 -2.98
C ALA A 108 23.37 9.40 -4.35
N GLY A 109 22.13 9.88 -4.52
CA GLY A 109 21.43 9.89 -5.80
C GLY A 109 22.19 10.66 -6.89
N ALA A 110 22.77 11.80 -6.55
CA ALA A 110 23.65 12.56 -7.46
C ALA A 110 24.87 11.73 -7.87
N VAL A 111 25.57 11.14 -6.89
CA VAL A 111 26.77 10.31 -7.14
C VAL A 111 26.43 9.11 -8.02
N PHE A 112 25.41 8.33 -7.67
CA PHE A 112 25.01 7.14 -8.45
C PHE A 112 24.57 7.49 -9.86
N SER A 113 23.85 8.59 -10.02
CA SER A 113 23.45 9.11 -11.32
C SER A 113 24.65 9.49 -12.18
N GLY A 114 25.61 10.21 -11.59
CA GLY A 114 26.86 10.57 -12.25
C GLY A 114 27.73 9.36 -12.59
N VAL A 115 27.85 8.38 -11.71
CA VAL A 115 28.57 7.12 -11.96
C VAL A 115 27.90 6.36 -13.11
N GLY A 116 26.57 6.22 -13.11
CA GLY A 116 25.85 5.59 -14.21
C GLY A 116 26.12 6.29 -15.55
N HIS A 117 26.01 7.62 -15.57
CA HIS A 117 26.31 8.40 -16.78
C HIS A 117 27.74 8.17 -17.27
N THR A 118 28.72 8.19 -16.37
CA THR A 118 30.14 7.97 -16.68
C THR A 118 30.41 6.57 -17.25
N ILE A 119 29.76 5.54 -16.68
CA ILE A 119 29.90 4.15 -17.18
C ILE A 119 29.37 4.02 -18.61
N PHE A 120 28.19 4.57 -18.88
CA PHE A 120 27.57 4.47 -20.21
C PHE A 120 28.21 5.38 -21.26
N ASN A 121 28.96 6.41 -20.85
CA ASN A 121 29.55 7.40 -21.74
C ASN A 121 31.06 7.59 -21.49
N SER A 122 31.78 6.55 -21.11
CA SER A 122 33.17 6.62 -20.64
C SER A 122 34.16 7.27 -21.63
N ALA A 123 33.86 7.27 -22.92
CA ALA A 123 34.67 7.93 -23.95
C ALA A 123 34.25 9.37 -24.27
N SER A 124 33.16 9.87 -23.62
CA SER A 124 32.63 11.20 -23.91
C SER A 124 33.49 12.30 -23.25
N THR A 125 33.85 13.28 -24.06
CA THR A 125 34.52 14.53 -23.58
C THR A 125 33.49 15.63 -23.27
N ALA A 126 32.18 15.43 -23.62
CA ALA A 126 31.15 16.41 -23.37
C ALA A 126 30.84 16.46 -21.86
N PRO A 127 30.98 17.61 -21.21
CA PRO A 127 30.64 17.75 -19.80
C PRO A 127 29.14 17.70 -19.60
N THR A 128 28.72 17.11 -18.48
CA THR A 128 27.31 17.08 -18.05
C THR A 128 27.11 17.84 -16.75
N LEU A 129 25.90 18.38 -16.56
CA LEU A 129 25.51 19.15 -15.41
C LEU A 129 23.98 19.07 -15.19
N GLY A 130 23.57 19.29 -13.96
CA GLY A 130 22.15 19.36 -13.60
C GLY A 130 21.76 18.50 -12.40
N ALA A 131 20.82 19.01 -11.61
CA ALA A 131 20.24 18.31 -10.48
C ALA A 131 19.36 17.11 -10.91
N SER A 132 19.06 16.99 -12.19
CA SER A 132 18.03 16.10 -12.73
C SER A 132 18.26 14.61 -12.40
N GLY A 133 19.52 14.17 -12.30
CA GLY A 133 19.86 12.81 -11.88
C GLY A 133 19.51 12.52 -10.42
N ALA A 134 19.83 13.44 -9.51
CA ALA A 134 19.42 13.34 -8.10
C ALA A 134 17.89 13.46 -7.95
N ILE A 135 17.25 14.32 -8.77
CA ILE A 135 15.78 14.46 -8.80
C ILE A 135 15.12 13.18 -9.34
N ALA A 136 15.74 12.52 -10.31
CA ALA A 136 15.28 11.21 -10.78
C ALA A 136 15.33 10.17 -9.63
N ALA A 137 16.38 10.18 -8.80
CA ALA A 137 16.42 9.33 -7.60
C ALA A 137 15.29 9.68 -6.61
N VAL A 138 15.04 10.95 -6.34
CA VAL A 138 13.91 11.40 -5.50
C VAL A 138 12.57 11.00 -6.10
N THR A 139 12.41 11.08 -7.41
CA THR A 139 11.17 10.66 -8.10
C THR A 139 10.98 9.14 -8.04
N GLY A 140 12.06 8.35 -8.18
CA GLY A 140 12.04 6.90 -7.98
C GLY A 140 11.67 6.52 -6.54
N ALA A 141 12.22 7.25 -5.56
CA ALA A 141 11.85 7.11 -4.15
C ALA A 141 10.37 7.41 -3.91
N TYR A 142 9.86 8.50 -4.50
CA TYR A 142 8.46 8.87 -4.43
C TYR A 142 7.54 7.78 -5.00
N LEU A 143 7.92 7.20 -6.12
CA LEU A 143 7.21 6.08 -6.75
C LEU A 143 7.04 4.89 -5.79
N VAL A 144 8.09 4.55 -5.04
CA VAL A 144 8.06 3.44 -4.08
C VAL A 144 7.23 3.78 -2.84
N LEU A 145 7.39 4.99 -2.32
CA LEU A 145 6.76 5.41 -1.07
C LEU A 145 5.27 5.78 -1.24
N PHE A 146 4.90 6.32 -2.41
CA PHE A 146 3.60 6.93 -2.65
C PHE A 146 2.95 6.53 -3.99
N PRO A 147 2.95 5.24 -4.39
CA PRO A 147 2.50 4.80 -5.73
C PRO A 147 1.02 5.08 -6.01
N GLN A 148 0.18 5.12 -4.98
CA GLN A 148 -1.27 5.30 -5.10
C GLN A 148 -1.72 6.75 -4.90
N THR A 149 -0.80 7.67 -4.61
CA THR A 149 -1.14 9.08 -4.47
C THR A 149 -1.55 9.67 -5.81
N LEU A 150 -2.51 10.57 -5.79
CA LEU A 150 -2.98 11.23 -7.00
C LEU A 150 -2.11 12.46 -7.29
N ILE A 151 -1.65 12.55 -8.52
CA ILE A 151 -0.97 13.71 -9.08
C ILE A 151 -1.98 14.45 -9.95
N THR A 152 -2.25 15.70 -9.63
CA THR A 152 -3.05 16.56 -10.48
C THR A 152 -2.19 17.01 -11.66
N VAL A 153 -2.58 16.61 -12.86
CA VAL A 153 -1.90 16.93 -14.11
C VAL A 153 -2.73 17.94 -14.89
N LEU A 154 -2.12 19.08 -15.22
CA LEU A 154 -2.66 20.05 -16.15
C LEU A 154 -2.42 19.54 -17.56
N TYR A 155 -3.46 19.37 -18.34
CA TYR A 155 -3.34 19.11 -19.77
C TYR A 155 -3.76 20.33 -20.58
N TRP A 156 -2.96 20.60 -21.60
CA TRP A 156 -3.20 21.65 -22.57
C TRP A 156 -2.99 21.09 -23.96
N PHE A 157 -4.10 20.75 -24.62
CA PHE A 157 -4.14 20.41 -26.04
C PHE A 157 -5.04 21.43 -26.76
N TYR A 158 -6.28 21.08 -27.06
CA TYR A 158 -7.30 22.00 -27.57
C TYR A 158 -8.11 22.64 -26.46
N ILE A 159 -8.21 21.98 -25.31
CA ILE A 159 -8.90 22.42 -24.10
C ILE A 159 -7.90 22.36 -22.95
N ILE A 160 -7.97 23.37 -22.07
CA ILE A 160 -7.20 23.39 -20.84
C ILE A 160 -8.05 22.76 -19.74
N GLY A 161 -7.49 21.78 -19.04
CA GLY A 161 -8.16 21.13 -17.94
C GLY A 161 -7.17 20.43 -17.00
N THR A 162 -7.68 19.90 -15.89
CA THR A 162 -6.88 19.12 -14.96
C THR A 162 -7.48 17.73 -14.81
N THR A 163 -6.62 16.73 -14.66
CA THR A 163 -6.99 15.36 -14.34
C THR A 163 -6.14 14.83 -13.21
N GLU A 164 -6.65 13.86 -12.47
CA GLU A 164 -5.90 13.20 -11.39
C GLU A 164 -5.45 11.83 -11.86
N VAL A 165 -4.14 11.59 -11.79
CA VAL A 165 -3.51 10.34 -12.22
C VAL A 165 -2.73 9.76 -11.04
N PRO A 166 -2.86 8.45 -10.73
CA PRO A 166 -2.01 7.84 -9.71
C PRO A 166 -0.53 7.97 -10.05
N ALA A 167 0.27 8.27 -9.03
CA ALA A 167 1.72 8.52 -9.16
C ALA A 167 2.44 7.37 -9.87
N LEU A 168 2.03 6.12 -9.61
CA LEU A 168 2.57 4.94 -10.27
C LEU A 168 2.52 5.08 -11.81
N TYR A 169 1.35 5.40 -12.35
CA TYR A 169 1.18 5.51 -13.80
C TYR A 169 1.85 6.75 -14.38
N PHE A 170 1.72 7.89 -13.69
CA PHE A 170 2.35 9.13 -14.14
C PHE A 170 3.87 9.04 -14.19
N ILE A 171 4.49 8.53 -13.11
CA ILE A 171 5.95 8.43 -13.01
C ILE A 171 6.47 7.35 -13.95
N ALA A 172 5.82 6.17 -14.03
CA ALA A 172 6.20 5.12 -14.97
C ALA A 172 6.12 5.61 -16.44
N PHE A 173 5.05 6.34 -16.79
CA PHE A 173 4.91 6.96 -18.10
C PHE A 173 6.03 7.98 -18.37
N LYS A 174 6.34 8.84 -17.39
CA LYS A 174 7.45 9.81 -17.49
C LYS A 174 8.78 9.08 -17.68
N MET A 175 9.09 8.08 -16.86
CA MET A 175 10.34 7.32 -16.94
C MET A 175 10.48 6.60 -18.28
N ILE A 176 9.44 5.91 -18.74
CA ILE A 176 9.51 5.05 -19.92
C ILE A 176 9.37 5.86 -21.20
N LEU A 177 8.33 6.69 -21.30
CA LEU A 177 8.02 7.37 -22.55
C LEU A 177 8.78 8.70 -22.69
N ILE A 178 8.71 9.57 -21.69
CA ILE A 178 9.30 10.90 -21.82
C ILE A 178 10.82 10.80 -21.77
N ASP A 179 11.38 10.21 -20.72
CA ASP A 179 12.82 10.22 -20.51
C ASP A 179 13.56 9.25 -21.45
N ASN A 180 13.01 8.07 -21.77
CA ASN A 180 13.69 7.09 -22.60
C ASN A 180 13.33 7.14 -24.10
N LEU A 181 12.13 7.57 -24.47
CA LEU A 181 11.71 7.57 -25.87
C LEU A 181 11.82 8.96 -26.51
N ILE A 182 11.45 10.02 -25.78
CA ILE A 182 11.43 11.38 -26.30
C ILE A 182 12.76 12.09 -26.02
N VAL A 183 13.17 12.12 -24.74
CA VAL A 183 14.36 12.86 -24.30
C VAL A 183 15.66 12.21 -24.80
N ARG A 184 15.68 10.90 -25.02
CA ARG A 184 16.85 10.17 -25.56
C ARG A 184 17.38 10.78 -26.85
N TYR A 185 16.51 11.33 -27.68
CA TYR A 185 16.88 11.95 -28.95
C TYR A 185 17.07 13.46 -28.85
N THR A 186 16.95 14.03 -27.65
CA THR A 186 17.15 15.46 -27.41
C THR A 186 18.64 15.71 -27.15
N PRO A 187 19.32 16.50 -27.99
CA PRO A 187 20.73 16.83 -27.77
C PRO A 187 20.92 17.49 -26.38
N ARG A 188 22.02 17.17 -25.71
CA ARG A 188 22.44 17.75 -24.42
C ARG A 188 21.64 17.30 -23.19
N VAL A 189 20.87 16.21 -23.25
CA VAL A 189 20.22 15.63 -22.06
C VAL A 189 20.85 14.29 -21.74
N ALA A 190 21.39 14.16 -20.50
CA ALA A 190 21.99 12.93 -20.00
C ALA A 190 20.90 11.96 -19.49
N TYR A 191 20.16 11.31 -20.38
CA TYR A 191 19.07 10.38 -20.01
C TYR A 191 19.58 9.18 -19.21
N ASP A 192 20.82 8.73 -19.44
CA ASP A 192 21.46 7.64 -18.69
C ASP A 192 21.61 7.99 -17.21
N ALA A 193 21.94 9.26 -16.93
CA ALA A 193 21.98 9.78 -15.55
C ALA A 193 20.59 9.71 -14.90
N HIS A 194 19.53 10.02 -15.63
CA HIS A 194 18.16 9.89 -15.11
C HIS A 194 17.80 8.43 -14.80
N LEU A 195 18.12 7.52 -15.71
CA LEU A 195 17.82 6.09 -15.53
C LEU A 195 18.57 5.51 -14.32
N ALA A 196 19.86 5.85 -14.18
CA ALA A 196 20.65 5.45 -13.01
C ALA A 196 20.09 6.06 -11.70
N GLY A 197 19.65 7.32 -11.75
CA GLY A 197 18.98 7.97 -10.63
C GLY A 197 17.68 7.26 -10.22
N TYR A 198 16.78 6.97 -11.15
CA TYR A 198 15.56 6.22 -10.87
C TYR A 198 15.85 4.84 -10.26
N ALA A 199 16.79 4.10 -10.87
CA ALA A 199 17.18 2.77 -10.37
C ALA A 199 17.69 2.84 -8.93
N PHE A 200 18.57 3.81 -8.63
CA PHE A 200 19.04 4.05 -7.27
C PHE A 200 17.90 4.38 -6.32
N GLY A 201 17.03 5.32 -6.68
CA GLY A 201 15.92 5.76 -5.84
C GLY A 201 14.96 4.62 -5.50
N ILE A 202 14.60 3.81 -6.48
CA ILE A 202 13.73 2.64 -6.31
C ILE A 202 14.43 1.59 -5.43
N ALA A 203 15.64 1.20 -5.77
CA ALA A 203 16.37 0.12 -5.09
C ALA A 203 16.69 0.47 -3.63
N SER A 204 17.17 1.69 -3.37
CA SER A 204 17.53 2.12 -2.01
C SER A 204 16.31 2.22 -1.09
N ILE A 205 15.19 2.76 -1.55
CA ILE A 205 13.98 2.85 -0.73
C ILE A 205 13.37 1.46 -0.51
N LEU A 206 13.35 0.59 -1.51
CA LEU A 206 12.93 -0.80 -1.32
C LEU A 206 13.82 -1.52 -0.30
N GLY A 207 15.13 -1.32 -0.35
CA GLY A 207 16.06 -1.85 0.64
C GLY A 207 15.81 -1.33 2.05
N LEU A 208 15.55 -0.02 2.21
CA LEU A 208 15.23 0.59 3.50
C LEU A 208 13.89 0.13 4.07
N LEU A 209 12.90 -0.13 3.22
CA LEU A 209 11.61 -0.72 3.63
C LEU A 209 11.76 -2.20 3.99
N ALA A 210 12.57 -2.95 3.23
CA ALA A 210 12.81 -4.37 3.47
C ALA A 210 13.59 -4.61 4.77
N SER A 211 14.57 -3.74 5.09
CA SER A 211 15.36 -3.80 6.32
C SER A 211 14.61 -3.26 7.56
N GLY A 212 13.43 -2.62 7.37
CA GLY A 212 12.66 -2.04 8.46
C GLY A 212 13.20 -0.70 8.98
N LEU A 213 14.23 -0.12 8.34
CA LEU A 213 14.79 1.20 8.72
C LEU A 213 13.81 2.35 8.46
N ILE A 214 12.87 2.16 7.53
CA ILE A 214 11.77 3.08 7.28
C ILE A 214 10.46 2.34 7.56
N SER A 215 9.54 3.00 8.27
CA SER A 215 8.23 2.45 8.57
C SER A 215 7.41 2.21 7.29
N VAL A 216 6.99 0.96 7.09
CA VAL A 216 6.10 0.57 5.99
C VAL A 216 4.75 1.25 6.18
N SER A 217 4.23 1.90 5.15
CA SER A 217 2.85 2.37 5.12
C SER A 217 1.98 1.34 4.39
N ASN A 218 0.67 1.33 4.68
CA ASN A 218 -0.23 0.40 3.98
C ASN A 218 -0.37 0.69 2.48
N PHE A 219 0.18 1.80 2.00
CA PHE A 219 -0.01 2.30 0.63
C PHE A 219 1.29 2.37 -0.18
N ASP A 220 2.44 1.98 0.38
CA ASP A 220 3.70 1.92 -0.36
C ASP A 220 3.78 0.70 -1.29
N LEU A 221 4.71 0.75 -2.25
CA LEU A 221 4.89 -0.30 -3.25
C LEU A 221 5.24 -1.65 -2.60
N TRP A 222 6.00 -1.65 -1.50
CA TRP A 222 6.36 -2.85 -0.77
C TRP A 222 5.14 -3.56 -0.17
N ALA A 223 4.24 -2.79 0.44
CA ALA A 223 2.98 -3.32 0.95
C ALA A 223 2.05 -3.80 -0.16
N MET A 224 2.04 -3.12 -1.33
CA MET A 224 1.30 -3.57 -2.51
C MET A 224 1.81 -4.91 -3.02
N VAL A 225 3.12 -5.08 -3.16
CA VAL A 225 3.76 -6.33 -3.59
C VAL A 225 3.49 -7.45 -2.58
N LYS A 226 3.63 -7.17 -1.28
CA LYS A 226 3.29 -8.15 -0.23
C LYS A 226 1.81 -8.57 -0.27
N ARG A 227 0.88 -7.64 -0.50
CA ARG A 227 -0.55 -7.95 -0.64
C ARG A 227 -0.83 -8.77 -1.89
N TRP A 228 -0.23 -8.38 -3.02
CA TRP A 228 -0.36 -9.13 -4.27
C TRP A 228 0.19 -10.55 -4.14
N ASN A 229 1.38 -10.71 -3.54
CA ASN A 229 2.00 -12.01 -3.33
C ASN A 229 1.16 -12.88 -2.36
N ARG A 230 0.61 -12.30 -1.29
CA ARG A 230 -0.34 -13.01 -0.41
C ARG A 230 -1.61 -13.44 -1.13
N ARG A 231 -2.17 -12.57 -1.99
CA ARG A 231 -3.35 -12.92 -2.80
C ARG A 231 -3.04 -14.05 -3.79
N ARG A 232 -1.87 -14.00 -4.42
CA ARG A 232 -1.41 -15.05 -5.34
C ARG A 232 -1.22 -16.37 -4.59
N LEU A 233 -0.50 -16.38 -3.49
CA LEU A 233 -0.32 -17.57 -2.64
C LEU A 233 -1.65 -18.11 -2.15
N TYR A 234 -2.57 -17.23 -1.74
CA TYR A 234 -3.92 -17.62 -1.35
C TYR A 234 -4.69 -18.24 -2.52
N SER A 235 -4.63 -17.62 -3.70
CA SER A 235 -5.24 -18.17 -4.91
C SER A 235 -4.65 -19.53 -5.29
N ASP A 236 -3.33 -19.70 -5.22
CA ASP A 236 -2.65 -20.95 -5.52
C ASP A 236 -3.03 -22.04 -4.50
N VAL A 237 -3.14 -21.68 -3.21
CA VAL A 237 -3.57 -22.61 -2.15
C VAL A 237 -5.03 -23.02 -2.33
N VAL A 238 -5.91 -22.07 -2.66
CA VAL A 238 -7.34 -22.36 -2.92
C VAL A 238 -7.50 -23.19 -4.18
N SER A 239 -6.77 -22.88 -5.25
CA SER A 239 -6.81 -23.65 -6.51
C SER A 239 -6.24 -25.05 -6.37
N SER A 240 -5.37 -25.29 -5.38
CA SER A 240 -4.84 -26.62 -5.08
C SER A 240 -5.78 -27.48 -4.23
N GLY A 241 -7.00 -27.01 -3.95
CA GLY A 241 -8.03 -27.72 -3.20
C GLY A 241 -7.95 -27.53 -1.68
N TYR A 242 -7.18 -26.54 -1.21
CA TYR A 242 -7.22 -26.09 0.18
C TYR A 242 -8.47 -25.24 0.42
N ASP A 243 -9.34 -25.67 1.34
CA ASP A 243 -10.42 -24.84 1.83
C ASP A 243 -9.93 -24.06 3.07
N PRO A 244 -9.72 -22.74 2.96
CA PRO A 244 -9.26 -21.92 4.10
C PRO A 244 -10.26 -21.85 5.25
N PHE A 245 -11.48 -22.31 5.04
CA PHE A 245 -12.55 -22.33 6.05
C PHE A 245 -12.68 -23.70 6.74
N ALA A 246 -12.18 -24.76 6.10
CA ALA A 246 -12.18 -26.09 6.68
C ALA A 246 -10.92 -26.41 7.53
N GLY A 247 -9.87 -25.58 7.45
CA GLY A 247 -8.65 -25.70 8.28
C GLY A 247 -7.75 -26.90 7.97
N GLU A 248 -8.05 -27.69 6.95
CA GLU A 248 -7.26 -28.88 6.59
C GLU A 248 -6.33 -28.61 5.40
N VAL A 249 -5.03 -28.83 5.63
CA VAL A 249 -4.06 -28.95 4.54
C VAL A 249 -4.16 -30.39 3.98
N ARG A 250 -4.92 -30.55 2.91
CA ARG A 250 -4.80 -31.79 2.12
C ARG A 250 -3.44 -31.83 1.44
N THR A 251 -2.45 -32.39 2.12
CA THR A 251 -1.25 -32.89 1.44
C THR A 251 -1.69 -34.01 0.51
N LYS A 252 -1.65 -33.71 -0.79
CA LYS A 252 -1.89 -34.71 -1.84
C LYS A 252 -0.76 -35.74 -1.79
N ARG A 253 -0.84 -36.70 -0.87
CA ARG A 253 -0.15 -37.97 -1.03
C ARG A 253 -0.89 -38.74 -2.11
N ILE A 254 -0.28 -38.82 -3.28
CA ILE A 254 -0.66 -39.77 -4.30
C ILE A 254 -0.36 -41.16 -3.73
N THR A 255 -1.35 -41.75 -3.15
CA THR A 255 -1.41 -43.20 -2.94
C THR A 255 -2.74 -43.67 -3.51
N VAL A 256 -2.64 -44.26 -4.65
CA VAL A 256 -3.69 -45.04 -5.29
C VAL A 256 -4.23 -46.05 -4.28
N ARG A 257 -5.47 -45.82 -3.83
CA ARG A 257 -6.40 -46.90 -3.48
C ARG A 257 -7.82 -46.42 -3.62
N GLU A 258 -8.46 -47.01 -4.57
CA GLU A 258 -9.85 -46.88 -4.95
C GLU A 258 -10.79 -47.22 -3.80
N ILE A 259 -12.01 -46.69 -3.94
CA ILE A 259 -13.22 -46.97 -3.17
C ILE A 259 -13.26 -46.25 -1.82
N GLN A 260 -13.28 -44.93 -1.87
CA GLN A 260 -13.99 -44.15 -0.84
C GLN A 260 -15.42 -43.90 -1.30
N ASN A 261 -16.34 -44.27 -0.44
CA ASN A 261 -17.78 -44.28 -0.58
C ASN A 261 -18.29 -43.08 -1.37
N THR A 262 -19.02 -43.33 -2.43
CA THR A 262 -19.80 -42.35 -3.22
C THR A 262 -20.67 -41.47 -2.33
N ALA A 263 -21.08 -41.92 -1.16
CA ALA A 263 -21.85 -41.17 -0.18
C ALA A 263 -21.02 -40.03 0.51
N GLN A 264 -19.78 -40.32 0.93
CA GLN A 264 -18.91 -39.30 1.56
C GLN A 264 -18.52 -38.17 0.58
N GLN A 265 -18.32 -38.54 -0.68
CA GLN A 265 -18.02 -37.55 -1.72
C GLN A 265 -19.22 -36.68 -2.08
N GLN A 266 -20.43 -37.22 -2.01
CA GLN A 266 -21.67 -36.49 -2.18
C GLN A 266 -21.91 -35.50 -1.01
N ASP A 267 -21.62 -35.92 0.23
CA ASP A 267 -21.75 -35.06 1.40
C ASP A 267 -20.73 -33.92 1.36
N GLU A 268 -19.46 -34.15 0.97
CA GLU A 268 -18.45 -33.11 0.80
C GLU A 268 -18.82 -32.08 -0.27
N ASP A 269 -19.36 -32.53 -1.41
CA ASP A 269 -19.79 -31.63 -2.48
C ASP A 269 -21.02 -30.80 -2.05
N LYS A 270 -21.96 -31.42 -1.33
CA LYS A 270 -23.12 -30.74 -0.76
C LYS A 270 -22.73 -29.69 0.29
N ILE A 271 -21.77 -29.97 1.16
CA ILE A 271 -21.23 -29.03 2.14
C ILE A 271 -20.62 -27.80 1.43
N LYS A 272 -19.84 -28.02 0.37
CA LYS A 272 -19.25 -26.92 -0.41
C LYS A 272 -20.31 -26.04 -1.07
N GLU A 273 -21.32 -26.64 -1.65
CA GLU A 273 -22.43 -25.94 -2.29
C GLU A 273 -23.18 -25.10 -1.28
N LEU A 274 -23.58 -25.65 -0.14
CA LEU A 274 -24.29 -24.95 0.92
C LEU A 274 -23.49 -23.78 1.47
N ARG A 275 -22.18 -23.93 1.72
CA ARG A 275 -21.29 -22.87 2.20
C ARG A 275 -21.20 -21.72 1.20
N ASN A 276 -21.09 -22.03 -0.09
CA ASN A 276 -21.04 -21.02 -1.13
C ASN A 276 -22.37 -20.27 -1.23
N GLU A 277 -23.48 -20.98 -1.20
CA GLU A 277 -24.81 -20.38 -1.28
C GLU A 277 -25.13 -19.50 -0.07
N ILE A 278 -24.76 -19.93 1.15
CA ILE A 278 -24.84 -19.09 2.37
C ILE A 278 -24.10 -17.77 2.17
N SER A 279 -22.86 -17.84 1.66
CA SER A 279 -22.05 -16.63 1.43
C SER A 279 -22.68 -15.69 0.40
N VAL A 280 -23.28 -16.24 -0.65
CA VAL A 280 -24.01 -15.47 -1.67
C VAL A 280 -25.26 -14.81 -1.07
N ARG A 281 -26.07 -15.53 -0.25
CA ARG A 281 -27.28 -14.99 0.38
C ARG A 281 -26.96 -13.88 1.37
N ILE A 282 -25.88 -14.01 2.14
CA ILE A 282 -25.39 -12.95 3.05
C ILE A 282 -24.96 -11.72 2.25
N ALA A 283 -24.20 -11.89 1.17
CA ALA A 283 -23.81 -10.79 0.30
C ALA A 283 -25.01 -10.05 -0.32
N GLN A 284 -26.11 -10.77 -0.59
CA GLN A 284 -27.38 -10.24 -1.05
C GLN A 284 -28.26 -9.64 0.07
N ARG A 285 -27.78 -9.64 1.32
CA ARG A 285 -28.53 -9.24 2.53
C ARG A 285 -29.81 -10.06 2.78
N ASN A 286 -29.89 -11.26 2.24
CA ASN A 286 -31.01 -12.19 2.47
C ASN A 286 -30.64 -13.13 3.62
N LEU A 287 -30.63 -12.60 4.86
CA LEU A 287 -30.20 -13.33 6.05
C LEU A 287 -31.17 -14.46 6.41
N ALA A 288 -32.48 -14.32 6.15
CA ALA A 288 -33.46 -15.37 6.42
C ALA A 288 -33.15 -16.64 5.59
N SER A 289 -32.89 -16.48 4.28
CA SER A 289 -32.48 -17.60 3.43
C SER A 289 -31.13 -18.18 3.82
N ALA A 290 -30.16 -17.35 4.23
CA ALA A 290 -28.88 -17.81 4.71
C ALA A 290 -29.00 -18.64 6.01
N ALA A 291 -29.90 -18.26 6.91
CA ALA A 291 -30.17 -18.99 8.15
C ALA A 291 -30.77 -20.39 7.88
N GLU A 292 -31.70 -20.52 6.93
CA GLU A 292 -32.22 -21.83 6.53
C GLU A 292 -31.13 -22.74 5.94
N LEU A 293 -30.31 -22.20 5.04
CA LEU A 293 -29.20 -22.95 4.46
C LEU A 293 -28.15 -23.35 5.51
N TYR A 294 -27.92 -22.50 6.51
CA TYR A 294 -27.06 -22.83 7.64
C TYR A 294 -27.61 -24.02 8.45
N LEU A 295 -28.91 -24.05 8.70
CA LEU A 295 -29.52 -25.17 9.42
C LEU A 295 -29.46 -26.47 8.60
N GLU A 296 -29.56 -26.38 7.27
CA GLU A 296 -29.36 -27.51 6.40
C GLU A 296 -27.88 -27.99 6.46
N LEU A 297 -26.93 -27.05 6.43
CA LEU A 297 -25.49 -27.36 6.59
C LEU A 297 -25.23 -28.09 7.92
N MET A 298 -25.81 -27.63 9.02
CA MET A 298 -25.68 -28.27 10.33
C MET A 298 -26.31 -29.66 10.43
N ARG A 299 -27.26 -29.98 9.57
CA ARG A 299 -27.82 -31.36 9.47
C ARG A 299 -26.91 -32.29 8.68
N VAL A 300 -26.20 -31.76 7.68
CA VAL A 300 -25.23 -32.55 6.88
C VAL A 300 -23.96 -32.81 7.68
N ASP A 301 -23.43 -31.76 8.30
CA ASP A 301 -22.24 -31.84 9.14
C ASP A 301 -22.29 -30.80 10.26
N SER A 302 -22.44 -31.30 11.48
CA SER A 302 -22.56 -30.49 12.68
C SER A 302 -21.25 -29.80 13.10
N GLU A 303 -20.09 -30.20 12.60
CA GLU A 303 -18.80 -29.63 12.94
C GLU A 303 -18.40 -28.45 12.06
N GLN A 304 -19.21 -28.13 11.04
CA GLN A 304 -18.91 -27.01 10.14
C GLN A 304 -19.01 -25.66 10.84
N ILE A 305 -17.99 -24.80 10.60
CA ILE A 305 -17.90 -23.46 11.13
C ILE A 305 -17.89 -22.47 9.98
N LEU A 306 -18.77 -21.46 10.04
CA LEU A 306 -18.81 -20.36 9.10
C LEU A 306 -17.86 -19.24 9.52
N PRO A 307 -17.46 -18.34 8.60
CA PRO A 307 -16.74 -17.12 8.94
C PRO A 307 -17.41 -16.33 10.06
N ARG A 308 -16.62 -15.72 10.92
CA ARG A 308 -17.07 -15.03 12.13
C ARG A 308 -18.31 -14.15 11.92
N GLN A 309 -18.26 -13.23 10.95
CA GLN A 309 -19.37 -12.31 10.69
C GLN A 309 -20.62 -13.04 10.20
N HIS A 310 -20.44 -14.02 9.31
CA HIS A 310 -21.57 -14.81 8.78
C HIS A 310 -22.28 -15.59 9.88
N LEU A 311 -21.52 -16.23 10.79
CA LEU A 311 -22.12 -16.99 11.89
C LEU A 311 -22.86 -16.09 12.86
N LEU A 312 -22.34 -14.88 13.15
CA LEU A 312 -22.98 -13.91 14.03
C LEU A 312 -24.26 -13.35 13.40
N ASP A 313 -24.23 -12.99 12.10
CA ASP A 313 -25.39 -12.46 11.38
C ASP A 313 -26.51 -13.51 11.31
N ILE A 314 -26.16 -14.78 11.08
CA ILE A 314 -27.10 -15.90 11.08
C ILE A 314 -27.68 -16.14 12.49
N ALA A 315 -26.88 -16.13 13.54
CA ALA A 315 -27.34 -16.29 14.91
C ALA A 315 -28.34 -15.17 15.29
N ASN A 316 -28.03 -13.93 14.93
CA ASN A 316 -28.93 -12.77 15.13
C ASN A 316 -30.24 -12.95 14.35
N GLN A 317 -30.18 -13.41 13.10
CA GLN A 317 -31.37 -13.66 12.28
C GLN A 317 -32.24 -14.75 12.89
N LEU A 318 -31.66 -15.90 13.30
CA LEU A 318 -32.38 -16.98 13.95
C LEU A 318 -33.08 -16.52 15.24
N ALA A 319 -32.42 -15.68 16.03
CA ALA A 319 -32.99 -15.08 17.23
C ALA A 319 -34.17 -14.15 16.88
N SER A 320 -34.05 -13.34 15.83
CA SER A 320 -35.11 -12.47 15.31
C SER A 320 -36.34 -13.27 14.79
N ASP A 321 -36.10 -14.40 14.16
CA ASP A 321 -37.13 -15.30 13.63
C ASP A 321 -37.74 -16.18 14.72
N SER A 322 -37.51 -15.89 16.00
CA SER A 322 -37.99 -16.64 17.16
C SER A 322 -37.55 -18.11 17.22
N ARG A 323 -36.50 -18.46 16.52
CA ARG A 323 -35.87 -19.79 16.52
C ARG A 323 -34.83 -19.90 17.62
N SER A 324 -35.26 -19.76 18.86
CA SER A 324 -34.43 -19.56 20.03
C SER A 324 -33.43 -20.70 20.28
N ALA A 325 -33.80 -21.95 20.02
CA ALA A 325 -32.93 -23.10 20.22
C ALA A 325 -31.76 -23.14 19.21
N GLU A 326 -32.05 -22.89 17.94
CA GLU A 326 -31.09 -22.86 16.87
C GLU A 326 -30.18 -21.62 16.99
N ALA A 327 -30.71 -20.47 17.39
CA ALA A 327 -29.96 -19.27 17.68
C ALA A 327 -28.96 -19.50 18.82
N ALA A 328 -29.40 -20.13 19.91
CA ALA A 328 -28.51 -20.46 21.03
C ALA A 328 -27.37 -21.36 20.61
N GLY A 329 -27.64 -22.40 19.81
CA GLY A 329 -26.60 -23.28 19.28
C GLY A 329 -25.61 -22.56 18.37
N ALA A 330 -26.06 -21.58 17.56
CA ALA A 330 -25.19 -20.76 16.71
C ALA A 330 -24.31 -19.80 17.53
N TYR A 331 -24.86 -19.17 18.58
CA TYR A 331 -24.09 -18.30 19.50
C TYR A 331 -23.08 -19.11 20.33
N GLU A 332 -23.41 -20.31 20.83
CA GLU A 332 -22.47 -21.16 21.54
C GLU A 332 -21.28 -21.55 20.66
N ARG A 333 -21.53 -21.92 19.41
CA ARG A 333 -20.48 -22.20 18.43
C ARG A 333 -19.63 -20.97 18.17
N PHE A 334 -20.26 -19.80 18.08
CA PHE A 334 -19.55 -18.55 17.90
C PHE A 334 -18.58 -18.29 19.06
N LEU A 335 -19.05 -18.39 20.30
CA LEU A 335 -18.21 -18.17 21.48
C LEU A 335 -17.11 -19.21 21.62
N THR A 336 -17.37 -20.45 21.24
CA THR A 336 -16.37 -21.53 21.28
C THR A 336 -15.22 -21.29 20.31
N HIS A 337 -15.52 -20.85 19.07
CA HIS A 337 -14.52 -20.73 18.02
C HIS A 337 -13.93 -19.32 17.88
N TYR A 338 -14.64 -18.31 18.35
CA TYR A 338 -14.25 -16.90 18.25
C TYR A 338 -14.16 -16.24 19.65
N SER A 339 -13.56 -16.93 20.63
CA SER A 339 -13.42 -16.49 22.02
C SER A 339 -12.74 -15.13 22.22
N ASN A 340 -11.91 -14.69 21.26
CA ASN A 340 -11.21 -13.40 21.28
C ASN A 340 -11.97 -12.30 20.49
N TYR A 341 -13.27 -12.45 20.32
CA TYR A 341 -14.08 -11.41 19.69
C TYR A 341 -14.21 -10.19 20.60
N GLU A 342 -14.04 -9.00 20.02
CA GLU A 342 -14.02 -7.72 20.74
C GLU A 342 -15.30 -7.43 21.54
N TYR A 343 -16.46 -7.97 21.08
CA TYR A 343 -17.77 -7.78 21.70
C TYR A 343 -18.38 -9.12 22.12
N ALA A 344 -17.56 -10.05 22.60
CA ALA A 344 -18.03 -11.38 23.04
C ALA A 344 -19.02 -11.28 24.19
N GLU A 345 -18.92 -10.27 25.07
CA GLU A 345 -19.83 -9.99 26.17
C GLU A 345 -21.26 -9.68 25.70
N GLN A 346 -21.44 -9.09 24.53
CA GLN A 346 -22.77 -8.87 23.95
C GLN A 346 -23.40 -10.18 23.46
N VAL A 347 -22.59 -11.07 22.91
CA VAL A 347 -23.03 -12.41 22.51
C VAL A 347 -23.41 -13.25 23.73
N GLU A 348 -22.61 -13.17 24.79
CA GLU A 348 -22.91 -13.79 26.10
C GLU A 348 -24.23 -13.27 26.68
N LEU A 349 -24.48 -11.96 26.62
CA LEU A 349 -25.74 -11.36 27.05
C LEU A 349 -26.93 -11.90 26.27
N MET A 350 -26.84 -11.93 24.93
CA MET A 350 -27.90 -12.45 24.06
C MET A 350 -28.21 -13.92 24.34
N LEU A 351 -27.17 -14.72 24.50
CA LEU A 351 -27.30 -16.14 24.83
C LEU A 351 -27.92 -16.35 26.21
N GLY A 352 -27.52 -15.56 27.21
CA GLY A 352 -28.11 -15.60 28.54
C GLY A 352 -29.61 -15.25 28.54
N ILE A 353 -30.01 -14.24 27.75
CA ILE A 353 -31.43 -13.88 27.58
C ILE A 353 -32.21 -14.99 26.89
N LEU A 354 -31.66 -15.62 25.84
CA LEU A 354 -32.30 -16.73 25.15
C LEU A 354 -32.55 -17.91 26.12
N TYR A 355 -31.57 -18.28 26.92
CA TYR A 355 -31.73 -19.35 27.90
C TYR A 355 -32.68 -19.01 29.02
N SER A 356 -32.72 -17.74 29.48
CA SER A 356 -33.61 -17.30 30.54
C SER A 356 -35.06 -17.24 30.09
N ARG A 357 -35.36 -16.58 28.97
CA ARG A 357 -36.72 -16.21 28.58
C ARG A 357 -37.39 -17.19 27.65
N TYR A 358 -36.63 -17.89 26.81
CA TYR A 358 -37.20 -18.68 25.72
C TYR A 358 -36.95 -20.19 25.82
N LEU A 359 -35.81 -20.58 26.43
CA LEU A 359 -35.42 -21.98 26.48
C LEU A 359 -35.59 -22.61 27.86
N ASN A 360 -35.94 -21.81 28.85
CA ASN A 360 -36.17 -22.26 30.23
C ASN A 360 -35.00 -23.10 30.80
N ARG A 361 -33.76 -22.59 30.61
CA ARG A 361 -32.51 -23.19 31.07
C ARG A 361 -31.78 -22.23 32.05
N PRO A 362 -32.27 -22.11 33.32
CA PRO A 362 -31.79 -21.07 34.24
C PRO A 362 -30.31 -21.20 34.57
N GLU A 363 -29.78 -22.41 34.69
CA GLU A 363 -28.36 -22.62 35.01
C GLU A 363 -27.42 -22.07 33.89
N LEU A 364 -27.74 -22.34 32.62
CA LEU A 364 -26.99 -21.81 31.51
C LEU A 364 -27.17 -20.30 31.37
N ALA A 365 -28.40 -19.81 31.61
CA ALA A 365 -28.69 -18.38 31.61
C ALA A 365 -27.81 -17.63 32.63
N VAL A 366 -27.74 -18.10 33.88
CA VAL A 366 -26.92 -17.50 34.90
C VAL A 366 -25.43 -17.49 34.51
N LYS A 367 -24.93 -18.61 33.99
CA LYS A 367 -23.53 -18.72 33.53
C LYS A 367 -23.18 -17.64 32.51
N HIS A 368 -23.98 -17.52 31.45
CA HIS A 368 -23.71 -16.57 30.36
C HIS A 368 -23.95 -15.12 30.77
N LEU A 369 -24.99 -14.84 31.58
CA LEU A 369 -25.22 -13.49 32.10
C LEU A 369 -24.12 -13.04 33.06
N GLN A 370 -23.54 -13.92 33.87
CA GLN A 370 -22.41 -13.58 34.73
C GLN A 370 -21.17 -13.25 33.91
N ALA A 371 -20.87 -14.08 32.90
CA ALA A 371 -19.75 -13.83 31.99
C ALA A 371 -19.91 -12.49 31.21
N ALA A 372 -21.15 -12.15 30.82
CA ALA A 372 -21.47 -10.87 30.22
C ALA A 372 -21.27 -9.70 31.20
N ALA A 373 -21.78 -9.83 32.42
CA ALA A 373 -21.74 -8.75 33.44
C ALA A 373 -20.31 -8.34 33.84
N GLU A 374 -19.35 -9.25 33.73
CA GLU A 374 -17.93 -8.97 34.03
C GLU A 374 -17.26 -8.06 33.00
N LYS A 375 -17.70 -8.08 31.76
CA LYS A 375 -17.03 -7.42 30.63
C LYS A 375 -17.84 -6.30 29.99
N LEU A 376 -19.17 -6.26 30.21
CA LEU A 376 -20.03 -5.22 29.65
C LEU A 376 -19.66 -3.83 30.16
N SER A 377 -19.38 -2.91 29.25
CA SER A 377 -19.09 -1.51 29.53
C SER A 377 -20.29 -0.58 29.35
N ASP A 378 -21.29 -0.99 28.54
CA ASP A 378 -22.50 -0.19 28.31
C ASP A 378 -23.45 -0.26 29.51
N PRO A 379 -23.81 0.91 30.13
CA PRO A 379 -24.65 0.94 31.33
C PRO A 379 -26.05 0.35 31.12
N SER A 380 -26.62 0.48 29.91
CA SER A 380 -27.96 0.00 29.58
C SER A 380 -27.97 -1.52 29.47
N GLN A 381 -26.97 -2.09 28.81
CA GLN A 381 -26.79 -3.53 28.67
C GLN A 381 -26.47 -4.17 30.01
N LEU A 382 -25.61 -3.53 30.81
CA LEU A 382 -25.26 -4.00 32.16
C LEU A 382 -26.48 -4.00 33.10
N LYS A 383 -27.34 -2.98 33.02
CA LYS A 383 -28.60 -2.93 33.76
C LYS A 383 -29.51 -4.08 33.33
N MET A 384 -29.73 -4.28 32.04
CA MET A 384 -30.52 -5.39 31.51
C MET A 384 -30.01 -6.75 32.00
N CYS A 385 -28.70 -6.95 32.00
CA CYS A 385 -28.06 -8.17 32.47
C CYS A 385 -28.34 -8.42 33.96
N ARG A 386 -28.21 -7.39 34.82
CA ARG A 386 -28.47 -7.46 36.26
C ARG A 386 -29.93 -7.69 36.57
N ASP A 387 -30.83 -7.04 35.86
CA ASP A 387 -32.27 -7.21 36.05
C ASP A 387 -32.70 -8.65 35.69
N GLU A 388 -32.10 -9.26 34.67
CA GLU A 388 -32.36 -10.64 34.28
C GLU A 388 -31.79 -11.65 35.27
N LEU A 389 -30.57 -11.41 35.79
CA LEU A 389 -29.98 -12.22 36.88
C LEU A 389 -30.82 -12.17 38.14
N ALA A 390 -31.31 -10.99 38.54
CA ALA A 390 -32.18 -10.84 39.72
C ALA A 390 -33.55 -11.56 39.54
N ARG A 391 -34.02 -11.67 38.32
CA ARG A 391 -35.25 -12.42 38.02
C ARG A 391 -35.07 -13.94 38.15
N LEU A 392 -33.89 -14.44 37.79
CA LEU A 392 -33.55 -15.88 37.87
C LEU A 392 -33.27 -16.35 39.31
N GLN A 393 -33.01 -15.43 40.25
CA GLN A 393 -32.77 -15.73 41.64
C GLN A 393 -34.00 -15.70 42.53
N LYS A 394 -35.15 -15.30 41.96
CA LYS A 394 -36.47 -15.35 42.60
C LYS A 394 -37.22 -16.63 42.25
#